data_7cdec47bb0229592bb576c3e283330a6
#
_entry.id   7cdec47bb0229592bb576c3e283330a6
#
_cell.length_a   1.000
_cell.length_b   1.000
_cell.length_c   1.000
_cell.angle_alpha   90.00
_cell.angle_beta   90.00
_cell.angle_gamma   90.00
#
_symmetry.space_group_name_H-M   'P 1'
#
loop_
_entity.id
_entity.type
_entity.pdbx_description
1 polymer ?
#
loop_
_entity_poly.entity_id
_entity_poly.type
_entity_poly.pdbx_seq_one_letter_code
_entity_poly.pdbx_strand_id
1 'polypeptide(L)'
;FNPVYLLPLVEIVKGKKTSQQSALKLKKIYLDIGMKPLMIRKEIEGYISDRLQEALWREALHLIKDGIASTDEIDDAIVYGPGLRWAFMGVCLTFHLAGGNEGMKHMLEQFGPALKLPWTKLKAPELDKNLKNKMIVGTKKQAGKFSINDLEKQRDKFLIEIMKILNNNQNNKFPNWSTKYNNFK
;
A
#
# COMPACT_ATOMS: atom_id res chain seq x y z
N PHE A 1 -3.31 -5.86 -8.82
CA PHE A 1 -3.63 -4.55 -8.23
C PHE A 1 -3.71 -3.50 -9.33
N ASN A 2 -4.60 -2.51 -9.20
CA ASN A 2 -4.82 -1.52 -10.26
C ASN A 2 -3.81 -0.37 -10.16
N PRO A 3 -3.22 0.12 -11.28
CA PRO A 3 -3.37 -0.36 -12.66
C PRO A 3 -2.59 -1.66 -12.93
N VAL A 4 -3.30 -2.69 -13.35
CA VAL A 4 -2.74 -4.07 -13.46
C VAL A 4 -1.63 -4.20 -14.51
N TYR A 5 -1.54 -3.29 -15.46
CA TYR A 5 -0.50 -3.25 -16.48
C TYR A 5 0.82 -2.62 -16.00
N LEU A 6 0.82 -2.02 -14.80
CA LEU A 6 2.03 -1.43 -14.19
C LEU A 6 2.33 -2.02 -12.81
N LEU A 7 1.31 -2.21 -11.97
CA LEU A 7 1.50 -2.73 -10.62
C LEU A 7 1.54 -4.26 -10.65
N PRO A 8 2.69 -4.87 -10.31
CA PRO A 8 2.88 -6.31 -10.51
C PRO A 8 2.22 -7.19 -9.44
N LEU A 9 1.62 -6.63 -8.39
CA LEU A 9 1.04 -7.41 -7.31
C LEU A 9 -0.16 -8.22 -7.76
N VAL A 10 -0.14 -9.54 -7.49
CA VAL A 10 -1.25 -10.47 -7.65
C VAL A 10 -1.46 -11.23 -6.34
N GLU A 11 -2.63 -11.10 -5.74
CA GLU A 11 -2.99 -11.85 -4.55
C GLU A 11 -3.66 -13.16 -4.96
N ILE A 12 -3.06 -14.30 -4.58
CA ILE A 12 -3.55 -15.64 -4.89
C ILE A 12 -4.22 -16.21 -3.66
N VAL A 13 -5.52 -16.47 -3.75
CA VAL A 13 -6.35 -17.06 -2.71
C VAL A 13 -6.86 -18.41 -3.17
N LYS A 14 -6.76 -19.41 -2.29
CA LYS A 14 -7.32 -20.74 -2.55
C LYS A 14 -8.77 -20.79 -2.07
N GLY A 15 -9.67 -21.16 -2.95
CA GLY A 15 -11.01 -21.58 -2.57
C GLY A 15 -11.01 -23.00 -1.95
N LYS A 16 -12.13 -23.40 -1.35
CA LYS A 16 -12.28 -24.70 -0.66
C LYS A 16 -11.92 -25.91 -1.54
N LYS A 17 -12.12 -25.84 -2.84
CA LYS A 17 -11.85 -26.91 -3.81
C LYS A 17 -10.51 -26.74 -4.56
N THR A 18 -9.72 -25.73 -4.24
CA THR A 18 -8.44 -25.46 -4.91
C THR A 18 -7.31 -26.23 -4.22
N SER A 19 -6.64 -27.11 -4.97
CA SER A 19 -5.47 -27.84 -4.44
C SER A 19 -4.29 -26.89 -4.21
N GLN A 20 -3.41 -27.25 -3.29
CA GLN A 20 -2.15 -26.55 -3.08
C GLN A 20 -1.29 -26.54 -4.35
N GLN A 21 -1.27 -27.66 -5.07
CA GLN A 21 -0.51 -27.80 -6.30
C GLN A 21 -0.99 -26.84 -7.40
N SER A 22 -2.32 -26.70 -7.57
CA SER A 22 -2.89 -25.73 -8.53
C SER A 22 -2.51 -24.28 -8.18
N ALA A 23 -2.54 -23.91 -6.90
CA ALA A 23 -2.15 -22.58 -6.47
C ALA A 23 -0.65 -22.32 -6.66
N LEU A 24 0.22 -23.33 -6.42
CA LEU A 24 1.66 -23.22 -6.67
C LEU A 24 1.98 -23.13 -8.17
N LYS A 25 1.24 -23.87 -9.02
CA LYS A 25 1.37 -23.78 -10.47
C LYS A 25 1.01 -22.35 -10.95
N LEU A 26 -0.10 -21.80 -10.45
CA LEU A 26 -0.51 -20.45 -10.79
C LEU A 26 0.51 -19.40 -10.32
N LYS A 27 1.04 -19.57 -9.11
CA LYS A 27 2.13 -18.71 -8.60
C LYS A 27 3.32 -18.70 -9.54
N LYS A 28 3.74 -19.90 -10.02
CA LYS A 28 4.86 -20.01 -10.97
C LYS A 28 4.55 -19.26 -12.27
N ILE A 29 3.37 -19.43 -12.85
CA ILE A 29 2.96 -18.73 -14.07
C ILE A 29 3.08 -17.22 -13.89
N TYR A 30 2.56 -16.67 -12.79
CA TYR A 30 2.67 -15.24 -12.54
C TYR A 30 4.11 -14.76 -12.36
N LEU A 31 4.97 -15.54 -11.72
CA LEU A 31 6.40 -15.22 -11.62
C LEU A 31 7.08 -15.23 -12.99
N ASP A 32 6.77 -16.21 -13.83
CA ASP A 32 7.37 -16.36 -15.17
C ASP A 32 7.03 -15.20 -16.11
N ILE A 33 5.86 -14.56 -15.92
CA ILE A 33 5.46 -13.36 -16.66
C ILE A 33 5.80 -12.04 -15.95
N GLY A 34 6.67 -12.07 -14.93
CA GLY A 34 7.19 -10.87 -14.26
C GLY A 34 6.29 -10.26 -13.18
N MET A 35 5.18 -10.91 -12.82
CA MET A 35 4.31 -10.45 -11.73
C MET A 35 4.89 -10.81 -10.36
N LYS A 36 4.33 -10.23 -9.29
CA LYS A 36 4.68 -10.48 -7.89
C LYS A 36 3.51 -11.16 -7.15
N PRO A 37 3.38 -12.50 -7.26
CA PRO A 37 2.29 -13.20 -6.61
C PRO A 37 2.47 -13.30 -5.10
N LEU A 38 1.44 -12.89 -4.35
CA LEU A 38 1.32 -13.01 -2.91
C LEU A 38 0.32 -14.12 -2.59
N MET A 39 0.80 -15.21 -1.96
CA MET A 39 -0.06 -16.31 -1.52
C MET A 39 -0.76 -15.94 -0.23
N ILE A 40 -2.07 -15.78 -0.25
CA ILE A 40 -2.88 -15.52 0.95
C ILE A 40 -3.15 -16.85 1.65
N ARG A 41 -2.82 -16.92 2.93
CA ARG A 41 -2.90 -18.16 3.72
C ARG A 41 -4.34 -18.55 4.06
N LYS A 42 -5.21 -17.56 4.25
CA LYS A 42 -6.61 -17.70 4.60
C LYS A 42 -7.40 -16.63 3.87
N GLU A 43 -8.50 -17.04 3.24
CA GLU A 43 -9.42 -16.10 2.62
C GLU A 43 -9.92 -15.08 3.64
N ILE A 44 -9.93 -13.81 3.25
CA ILE A 44 -10.38 -12.68 4.05
C ILE A 44 -10.99 -11.62 3.13
N GLU A 45 -12.07 -11.01 3.57
CA GLU A 45 -12.70 -9.90 2.83
C GLU A 45 -11.73 -8.74 2.62
N GLY A 46 -11.69 -8.21 1.38
CA GLY A 46 -10.80 -7.11 0.98
C GLY A 46 -9.33 -7.53 0.86
N TYR A 47 -9.01 -8.81 1.04
CA TYR A 47 -7.65 -9.35 0.97
C TYR A 47 -6.64 -8.54 1.81
N ILE A 48 -5.34 -8.53 1.47
CA ILE A 48 -4.33 -7.82 2.28
C ILE A 48 -4.17 -6.37 1.80
N SER A 49 -3.97 -6.17 0.50
CA SER A 49 -3.63 -4.85 -0.03
C SER A 49 -4.77 -3.86 0.08
N ASP A 50 -6.00 -4.28 -0.29
CA ASP A 50 -7.18 -3.42 -0.18
C ASP A 50 -7.52 -3.09 1.29
N ARG A 51 -7.33 -4.04 2.21
CA ARG A 51 -7.54 -3.76 3.64
C ARG A 51 -6.58 -2.69 4.16
N LEU A 52 -5.32 -2.74 3.76
CA LEU A 52 -4.33 -1.74 4.16
C LEU A 52 -4.64 -0.38 3.54
N GLN A 53 -4.99 -0.36 2.25
CA GLN A 53 -5.39 0.86 1.56
C GLN A 53 -6.66 1.46 2.17
N GLU A 54 -7.66 0.63 2.47
CA GLU A 54 -8.93 1.04 3.07
C GLU A 54 -8.75 1.64 4.47
N ALA A 55 -7.80 1.14 5.26
CA ALA A 55 -7.49 1.71 6.57
C ALA A 55 -7.00 3.16 6.45
N LEU A 56 -6.10 3.43 5.50
CA LEU A 56 -5.64 4.79 5.20
C LEU A 56 -6.77 5.69 4.68
N TRP A 57 -7.59 5.15 3.77
CA TRP A 57 -8.71 5.88 3.20
C TRP A 57 -9.72 6.30 4.26
N ARG A 58 -10.08 5.41 5.17
CA ARG A 58 -11.01 5.72 6.28
C ARG A 58 -10.47 6.83 7.17
N GLU A 59 -9.18 6.79 7.49
CA GLU A 59 -8.57 7.83 8.31
C GLU A 59 -8.52 9.18 7.57
N ALA A 60 -8.17 9.19 6.30
CA ALA A 60 -8.22 10.40 5.46
C ALA A 60 -9.62 11.04 5.45
N LEU A 61 -10.67 10.23 5.32
CA LEU A 61 -12.06 10.72 5.38
C LEU A 61 -12.40 11.34 6.75
N HIS A 62 -11.89 10.80 7.85
CA HIS A 62 -12.08 11.40 9.18
C HIS A 62 -11.37 12.75 9.30
N LEU A 63 -10.11 12.83 8.88
CA LEU A 63 -9.33 14.08 8.94
C LEU A 63 -10.01 15.21 8.14
N ILE A 64 -10.56 14.89 6.96
CA ILE A 64 -11.30 15.86 6.13
C ILE A 64 -12.64 16.23 6.76
N LYS A 65 -13.38 15.23 7.26
CA LYS A 65 -14.68 15.45 7.91
C LYS A 65 -14.56 16.39 9.10
N ASP A 66 -13.57 16.13 9.94
CA ASP A 66 -13.34 16.87 11.17
C ASP A 66 -12.64 18.23 10.90
N GLY A 67 -12.28 18.54 9.66
CA GLY A 67 -11.63 19.79 9.25
C GLY A 67 -10.17 19.91 9.72
N ILE A 68 -9.51 18.77 9.98
CA ILE A 68 -8.11 18.74 10.44
C ILE A 68 -7.16 19.04 9.30
N ALA A 69 -7.44 18.50 8.08
CA ALA A 69 -6.61 18.67 6.91
C ALA A 69 -7.46 18.74 5.63
N SER A 70 -6.92 19.37 4.59
CA SER A 70 -7.43 19.35 3.23
C SER A 70 -6.97 18.07 2.50
N THR A 71 -7.49 17.84 1.30
CA THR A 71 -7.11 16.67 0.48
C THR A 71 -5.64 16.70 0.07
N ASP A 72 -5.14 17.85 -0.32
CA ASP A 72 -3.75 18.08 -0.71
C ASP A 72 -2.78 17.91 0.48
N GLU A 73 -3.14 18.41 1.66
CA GLU A 73 -2.32 18.23 2.88
C GLU A 73 -2.23 16.76 3.30
N ILE A 74 -3.30 15.97 3.12
CA ILE A 74 -3.29 14.52 3.37
C ILE A 74 -2.39 13.80 2.38
N ASP A 75 -2.52 14.12 1.09
CA ASP A 75 -1.69 13.52 0.05
C ASP A 75 -0.20 13.87 0.27
N ASP A 76 0.11 15.12 0.60
CA ASP A 76 1.48 15.54 0.93
C ASP A 76 2.03 14.80 2.16
N ALA A 77 1.22 14.62 3.20
CA ALA A 77 1.63 13.86 4.39
C ALA A 77 2.01 12.41 4.06
N ILE A 78 1.33 11.77 3.11
CA ILE A 78 1.67 10.41 2.66
C ILE A 78 2.85 10.42 1.68
N VAL A 79 2.81 11.27 0.65
CA VAL A 79 3.79 11.29 -0.44
C VAL A 79 5.19 11.66 0.06
N TYR A 80 5.30 12.70 0.91
CA TYR A 80 6.58 13.15 1.46
C TYR A 80 6.94 12.53 2.81
N GLY A 81 6.03 11.78 3.40
CA GLY A 81 6.20 11.09 4.67
C GLY A 81 6.41 9.58 4.50
N PRO A 82 5.50 8.75 5.04
CA PRO A 82 5.68 7.30 5.08
C PRO A 82 5.66 6.63 3.70
N GLY A 83 4.98 7.22 2.71
CA GLY A 83 4.83 6.64 1.36
C GLY A 83 6.17 6.42 0.66
N LEU A 84 7.14 7.34 0.80
CA LEU A 84 8.49 7.15 0.24
C LEU A 84 9.15 5.88 0.77
N ARG A 85 8.99 5.56 2.05
CA ARG A 85 9.56 4.34 2.65
C ARG A 85 8.81 3.10 2.23
N TRP A 86 7.48 3.18 2.15
CA TRP A 86 6.63 2.04 1.78
C TRP A 86 6.84 1.58 0.34
N ALA A 87 7.30 2.47 -0.54
CA ALA A 87 7.63 2.10 -1.92
C ALA A 87 8.73 1.04 -2.02
N PHE A 88 9.64 0.92 -1.02
CA PHE A 88 10.74 -0.03 -1.07
C PHE A 88 10.83 -1.01 0.13
N MET A 89 10.26 -0.72 1.29
CA MET A 89 10.37 -1.63 2.44
C MET A 89 9.05 -2.07 3.07
N GLY A 90 7.96 -1.37 2.79
CA GLY A 90 6.66 -1.64 3.41
C GLY A 90 6.57 -1.23 4.88
N VAL A 91 5.40 -1.43 5.49
CA VAL A 91 5.12 -0.95 6.84
C VAL A 91 5.86 -1.74 7.92
N CYS A 92 5.89 -3.08 7.83
CA CYS A 92 6.48 -3.92 8.89
C CYS A 92 7.99 -3.68 9.03
N LEU A 93 8.72 -3.59 7.92
CA LEU A 93 10.15 -3.34 7.96
C LEU A 93 10.48 -1.90 8.38
N THR A 94 9.65 -0.94 8.01
CA THR A 94 9.77 0.44 8.50
C THR A 94 9.73 0.50 10.02
N PHE A 95 8.76 -0.18 10.64
CA PHE A 95 8.68 -0.22 12.11
C PHE A 95 9.79 -1.07 12.75
N HIS A 96 10.27 -2.13 12.07
CA HIS A 96 11.44 -2.86 12.54
C HIS A 96 12.68 -1.96 12.64
N LEU A 97 12.93 -1.12 11.64
CA LEU A 97 14.03 -0.16 11.66
C LEU A 97 13.86 0.92 12.74
N ALA A 98 12.63 1.35 13.02
CA ALA A 98 12.33 2.32 14.07
C ALA A 98 12.71 1.81 15.47
N GLY A 99 12.80 0.51 15.68
CA GLY A 99 13.27 -0.10 16.94
C GLY A 99 14.79 -0.09 17.14
N GLY A 100 15.57 0.51 16.22
CA GLY A 100 17.02 0.56 16.30
C GLY A 100 17.66 -0.83 16.28
N ASN A 101 18.74 -1.02 17.05
CA ASN A 101 19.51 -2.28 17.05
C ASN A 101 18.71 -3.51 17.51
N GLU A 102 17.71 -3.33 18.37
CA GLU A 102 16.84 -4.40 18.84
C GLU A 102 15.63 -4.66 17.92
N GLY A 103 15.42 -3.79 16.92
CA GLY A 103 14.41 -3.96 15.89
C GLY A 103 12.99 -3.99 16.43
N MET A 104 12.17 -4.89 15.88
CA MET A 104 10.74 -4.98 16.19
C MET A 104 10.45 -5.24 17.68
N LYS A 105 11.35 -5.93 18.40
CA LYS A 105 11.17 -6.18 19.84
C LYS A 105 11.09 -4.86 20.57
N HIS A 106 12.11 -4.01 20.44
CA HIS A 106 12.15 -2.70 21.09
C HIS A 106 11.00 -1.79 20.63
N MET A 107 10.69 -1.81 19.32
CA MET A 107 9.55 -1.07 18.77
C MET A 107 8.24 -1.43 19.49
N LEU A 108 7.94 -2.72 19.66
CA LEU A 108 6.72 -3.17 20.31
C LEU A 108 6.69 -2.88 21.82
N GLU A 109 7.82 -2.99 22.50
CA GLU A 109 7.95 -2.70 23.93
C GLU A 109 7.77 -1.20 24.19
N GLN A 110 8.41 -0.35 23.41
CA GLN A 110 8.40 1.10 23.60
C GLN A 110 7.12 1.75 23.09
N PHE A 111 6.68 1.41 21.89
CA PHE A 111 5.55 2.06 21.20
C PHE A 111 4.25 1.25 21.24
N GLY A 112 4.30 -0.03 21.65
CA GLY A 112 3.10 -0.86 21.78
C GLY A 112 2.01 -0.22 22.63
N PRO A 113 2.32 0.42 23.78
CA PRO A 113 1.34 1.14 24.59
C PRO A 113 0.59 2.25 23.82
N ALA A 114 1.22 2.88 22.83
CA ALA A 114 0.64 3.93 22.01
C ALA A 114 -0.54 3.42 21.13
N LEU A 115 -0.61 2.11 20.88
CA LEU A 115 -1.76 1.50 20.16
C LEU A 115 -3.09 1.66 20.90
N LYS A 116 -3.06 1.98 22.20
CA LYS A 116 -4.25 2.27 23.01
C LYS A 116 -4.69 3.74 22.90
N LEU A 117 -3.86 4.59 22.31
CA LEU A 117 -4.18 6.00 22.13
C LEU A 117 -5.15 6.19 20.95
N PRO A 118 -6.03 7.20 21.01
CA PRO A 118 -7.03 7.44 19.98
C PRO A 118 -6.45 8.18 18.76
N TRP A 119 -5.34 7.68 18.21
CA TRP A 119 -4.66 8.32 17.08
C TRP A 119 -5.30 8.00 15.73
N THR A 120 -6.10 6.94 15.67
CA THR A 120 -6.85 6.60 14.46
C THR A 120 -8.28 6.19 14.82
N LYS A 121 -9.20 6.33 13.89
CA LYS A 121 -10.59 5.93 14.08
C LYS A 121 -10.98 4.63 13.37
N LEU A 122 -10.24 4.13 12.42
CA LEU A 122 -10.45 2.91 11.62
C LEU A 122 -11.89 2.59 11.16
N LYS A 123 -12.92 3.11 11.85
CA LYS A 123 -14.33 3.02 11.46
C LYS A 123 -14.62 4.10 10.41
N ALA A 124 -15.22 3.72 9.29
CA ALA A 124 -15.57 4.67 8.24
C ALA A 124 -16.51 5.77 8.78
N PRO A 125 -16.28 7.05 8.46
CA PRO A 125 -17.23 8.12 8.72
C PRO A 125 -18.45 7.98 7.81
N GLU A 126 -19.57 8.55 8.21
CA GLU A 126 -20.73 8.68 7.32
C GLU A 126 -20.42 9.64 6.17
N LEU A 127 -20.69 9.21 4.94
CA LEU A 127 -20.52 10.03 3.73
C LEU A 127 -21.72 10.97 3.55
N ASP A 128 -21.87 11.92 4.46
CA ASP A 128 -22.89 12.97 4.36
C ASP A 128 -22.62 13.95 3.20
N LYS A 129 -23.57 14.85 2.95
CA LYS A 129 -23.46 15.85 1.88
C LYS A 129 -22.24 16.77 2.06
N ASN A 130 -21.91 17.12 3.31
CA ASN A 130 -20.79 18.02 3.61
C ASN A 130 -19.46 17.36 3.30
N LEU A 131 -19.23 16.13 3.78
CA LEU A 131 -18.01 15.37 3.49
C LEU A 131 -17.84 15.10 2.00
N LYS A 132 -18.91 14.68 1.30
CA LYS A 132 -18.89 14.50 -0.16
C LYS A 132 -18.50 15.78 -0.88
N ASN A 133 -19.07 16.93 -0.49
CA ASN A 133 -18.73 18.20 -1.09
C ASN A 133 -17.28 18.62 -0.82
N LYS A 134 -16.78 18.45 0.41
CA LYS A 134 -15.37 18.70 0.76
C LYS A 134 -14.42 17.88 -0.13
N MET A 135 -14.70 16.58 -0.31
CA MET A 135 -13.91 15.69 -1.18
C MET A 135 -13.91 16.16 -2.64
N ILE A 136 -15.10 16.38 -3.22
CA ILE A 136 -15.25 16.78 -4.63
C ILE A 136 -14.57 18.13 -4.92
N VAL A 137 -14.81 19.12 -4.08
CA VAL A 137 -14.24 20.46 -4.27
C VAL A 137 -12.74 20.46 -4.02
N GLY A 138 -12.29 19.78 -2.95
CA GLY A 138 -10.86 19.66 -2.61
C GLY A 138 -10.06 18.99 -3.72
N THR A 139 -10.47 17.81 -4.15
CA THR A 139 -9.75 17.06 -5.22
C THR A 139 -9.80 17.76 -6.58
N LYS A 140 -10.90 18.45 -6.90
CA LYS A 140 -10.98 19.28 -8.11
C LYS A 140 -10.00 20.46 -8.06
N LYS A 141 -9.89 21.14 -6.92
CA LYS A 141 -8.91 22.21 -6.71
C LYS A 141 -7.48 21.68 -6.82
N GLN A 142 -7.18 20.54 -6.20
CA GLN A 142 -5.88 19.85 -6.23
C GLN A 142 -5.49 19.43 -7.67
N ALA A 143 -6.42 18.84 -8.42
CA ALA A 143 -6.19 18.48 -9.83
C ALA A 143 -5.93 19.72 -10.73
N GLY A 144 -6.44 20.88 -10.34
CA GLY A 144 -6.24 22.13 -11.08
C GLY A 144 -6.79 22.07 -12.50
N LYS A 145 -5.92 22.29 -13.49
CA LYS A 145 -6.26 22.25 -14.92
C LYS A 145 -6.10 20.87 -15.57
N PHE A 146 -5.58 19.88 -14.83
CA PHE A 146 -5.34 18.54 -15.39
C PHE A 146 -6.64 17.75 -15.48
N SER A 147 -6.88 17.11 -16.61
CA SER A 147 -7.94 16.12 -16.77
C SER A 147 -7.57 14.82 -16.08
N ILE A 148 -8.53 13.93 -15.88
CA ILE A 148 -8.26 12.57 -15.37
C ILE A 148 -7.22 11.86 -16.24
N ASN A 149 -7.35 11.94 -17.57
CA ASN A 149 -6.39 11.34 -18.51
C ASN A 149 -4.97 11.92 -18.35
N ASP A 150 -4.83 13.21 -18.07
CA ASP A 150 -3.52 13.82 -17.82
C ASP A 150 -2.90 13.29 -16.51
N LEU A 151 -3.72 13.19 -15.46
CA LEU A 151 -3.30 12.63 -14.18
C LEU A 151 -2.90 11.14 -14.31
N GLU A 152 -3.65 10.35 -15.08
CA GLU A 152 -3.31 8.96 -15.37
C GLU A 152 -1.97 8.84 -16.11
N LYS A 153 -1.73 9.64 -17.14
CA LYS A 153 -0.45 9.66 -17.86
C LYS A 153 0.72 10.04 -16.96
N GLN A 154 0.53 11.02 -16.07
CA GLN A 154 1.55 11.39 -15.10
C GLN A 154 1.83 10.27 -14.10
N ARG A 155 0.78 9.68 -13.51
CA ARG A 155 0.91 8.51 -12.63
C ARG A 155 1.71 7.40 -13.28
N ASP A 156 1.35 7.02 -14.50
CA ASP A 156 1.99 5.92 -15.22
C ASP A 156 3.48 6.21 -15.47
N LYS A 157 3.82 7.45 -15.85
CA LYS A 157 5.20 7.88 -16.00
C LYS A 157 6.00 7.72 -14.69
N PHE A 158 5.48 8.20 -13.57
CA PHE A 158 6.15 8.08 -12.27
C PHE A 158 6.26 6.62 -11.82
N LEU A 159 5.22 5.81 -11.99
CA LEU A 159 5.27 4.39 -11.66
C LEU A 159 6.34 3.65 -12.47
N ILE A 160 6.46 3.94 -13.78
CA ILE A 160 7.51 3.36 -14.63
C ILE A 160 8.91 3.73 -14.11
N GLU A 161 9.14 4.98 -13.72
CA GLU A 161 10.44 5.41 -13.20
C GLU A 161 10.75 4.76 -11.84
N ILE A 162 9.78 4.71 -10.93
CA ILE A 162 9.91 3.99 -9.65
C ILE A 162 10.22 2.51 -9.91
N MET A 163 9.49 1.85 -10.80
CA MET A 163 9.72 0.45 -11.14
C MET A 163 11.10 0.20 -11.74
N LYS A 164 11.61 1.11 -12.57
CA LYS A 164 13.00 1.04 -13.07
C LYS A 164 14.01 1.11 -11.92
N ILE A 165 13.84 2.06 -10.99
CA ILE A 165 14.71 2.17 -9.81
C ILE A 165 14.66 0.88 -8.98
N LEU A 166 13.47 0.36 -8.73
CA LEU A 166 13.27 -0.86 -7.95
C LEU A 166 13.89 -2.09 -8.63
N ASN A 167 13.75 -2.21 -9.95
CA ASN A 167 14.32 -3.32 -10.73
C ASN A 167 15.86 -3.22 -10.84
N ASN A 168 16.42 -2.04 -11.05
CA ASN A 168 17.86 -1.81 -11.14
C ASN A 168 18.56 -2.09 -9.79
N ASN A 169 17.89 -1.84 -8.68
CA ASN A 169 18.41 -2.12 -7.33
C ASN A 169 18.23 -3.57 -6.86
N GLN A 170 17.69 -4.48 -7.68
CA GLN A 170 17.62 -5.92 -7.34
C GLN A 170 19.01 -6.55 -7.12
N ASN A 171 20.07 -5.97 -7.69
CA ASN A 171 21.45 -6.36 -7.45
C ASN A 171 22.05 -5.80 -6.16
N ASN A 172 21.44 -4.79 -5.55
CA ASN A 172 21.82 -4.22 -4.27
C ASN A 172 20.94 -4.87 -3.19
N LYS A 173 21.54 -5.75 -2.43
CA LYS A 173 21.00 -6.59 -1.36
C LYS A 173 20.13 -5.86 -0.30
N PHE A 174 19.02 -5.24 -0.70
CA PHE A 174 17.98 -4.88 0.25
C PHE A 174 17.15 -6.13 0.60
N PRO A 175 16.97 -6.48 1.88
CA PRO A 175 16.53 -7.80 2.32
C PRO A 175 15.15 -8.26 1.84
N ASN A 176 14.32 -7.40 1.24
CA ASN A 176 12.92 -7.73 0.99
C ASN A 176 12.50 -7.92 -0.47
N TRP A 177 13.37 -7.72 -1.45
CA TRP A 177 12.90 -7.55 -2.83
C TRP A 177 13.26 -8.66 -3.78
N SER A 178 14.32 -9.40 -3.50
CA SER A 178 14.76 -10.47 -4.39
C SER A 178 15.02 -11.80 -3.71
N THR A 179 15.44 -11.82 -2.45
CA THR A 179 15.98 -13.03 -1.82
C THR A 179 14.93 -14.05 -1.41
N LYS A 180 13.68 -13.64 -1.16
CA LYS A 180 12.61 -14.61 -0.84
C LYS A 180 12.10 -15.40 -2.05
N TYR A 181 12.34 -14.91 -3.26
CA TYR A 181 11.83 -15.52 -4.48
C TYR A 181 12.89 -16.34 -5.25
N ASN A 182 14.19 -16.11 -5.00
CA ASN A 182 15.27 -16.88 -5.62
C ASN A 182 15.62 -18.18 -4.89
N ASN A 183 15.13 -18.39 -3.67
CA ASN A 183 15.39 -19.60 -2.88
C ASN A 183 14.35 -20.71 -3.07
N PHE A 184 13.51 -20.62 -4.10
CA PHE A 184 12.65 -21.73 -4.53
C PHE A 184 13.10 -22.22 -5.92
N LYS A 185 14.35 -22.70 -5.97
CA LYS A 185 14.77 -23.63 -7.03
C LYS A 185 14.31 -25.03 -6.68
#